data_2fa7d1c7cfc5745ca50e79d10b9b54e0
#
_entry.id   2fa7d1c7cfc5745ca50e79d10b9b54e0
#
_cell.length_a   1.000
_cell.length_b   1.000
_cell.length_c   1.000
_cell.angle_alpha   90.00
_cell.angle_beta   90.00
_cell.angle_gamma   90.00
#
_symmetry.space_group_name_H-M   'P 1'
#
loop_
_entity.id
_entity.type
_entity.pdbx_description
1 polymer ?
#
loop_
_entity_poly.entity_id
_entity_poly.type
_entity_poly.pdbx_seq_one_letter_code
_entity_poly.pdbx_strand_id
1 'polypeptide(L)'
;MEKLTDTYRKEELFLGKDRERLPNKKEIINFIKDMRSIIFPGYFSVDSSASVFPEHYVAYRLNDLYDCLQEQIEIAFLYQGEEEQKAKEHAERITERFFANVPEIQRMLLTDLQAGFDGDPAAKSKEEIILLLSWILCQFMYIDLHMSFILRMYRLFRE
;
A
#
# COMPACT_ATOMS: atom_id res chain seq x y z
N MET A 1 13.86 31.42 10.68
CA MET A 1 13.03 30.41 11.35
C MET A 1 11.77 31.01 11.97
N GLU A 2 11.86 32.14 12.68
CA GLU A 2 10.68 32.83 13.30
C GLU A 2 9.54 33.13 12.33
N LYS A 3 9.83 33.63 11.14
CA LYS A 3 8.79 33.94 10.14
C LYS A 3 7.95 32.74 9.68
N LEU A 4 8.56 31.55 9.65
CA LEU A 4 7.86 30.32 9.29
C LEU A 4 6.92 29.84 10.41
N THR A 5 7.40 29.92 11.66
CA THR A 5 6.61 29.59 12.86
C THR A 5 5.46 30.57 13.08
N ASP A 6 5.62 31.82 12.72
CA ASP A 6 4.54 32.84 12.81
C ASP A 6 3.46 32.56 11.74
N THR A 7 3.85 32.13 10.54
CA THR A 7 2.89 31.72 9.51
C THR A 7 2.09 30.51 9.98
N TYR A 8 2.74 29.51 10.58
CA TYR A 8 2.04 28.33 11.12
C TYR A 8 1.02 28.67 12.20
N ARG A 9 1.33 29.66 13.06
CA ARG A 9 0.40 30.14 14.10
C ARG A 9 -0.77 30.92 13.52
N LYS A 10 -0.52 31.76 12.51
CA LYS A 10 -1.56 32.61 11.90
C LYS A 10 -2.55 31.82 11.06
N GLU A 11 -2.07 30.80 10.35
CA GLU A 11 -2.87 29.98 9.43
C GLU A 11 -3.46 28.73 10.12
N GLU A 12 -3.26 28.55 11.43
CA GLU A 12 -3.69 27.35 12.20
C GLU A 12 -3.29 26.02 11.57
N LEU A 13 -2.30 26.03 10.68
CA LEU A 13 -1.92 24.90 9.82
C LEU A 13 -1.49 23.64 10.58
N PHE A 14 -1.16 23.76 11.88
CA PHE A 14 -0.69 22.64 12.70
C PHE A 14 -1.19 22.64 14.14
N LEU A 15 -2.08 23.56 14.48
CA LEU A 15 -2.57 23.76 15.85
C LEU A 15 -4.04 23.41 16.03
N GLY A 16 -4.59 22.58 15.13
CA GLY A 16 -5.92 22.01 15.29
C GLY A 16 -6.04 21.37 16.67
N LYS A 17 -6.95 21.87 17.50
CA LYS A 17 -7.20 21.36 18.85
C LYS A 17 -7.69 19.91 18.84
N ASP A 18 -8.25 19.47 17.73
CA ASP A 18 -8.64 18.10 17.46
C ASP A 18 -7.72 17.58 16.33
N ARG A 19 -6.68 16.84 16.71
CA ARG A 19 -5.90 16.06 15.77
C ARG A 19 -6.78 14.92 15.29
N GLU A 20 -7.62 15.19 14.32
CA GLU A 20 -8.16 14.13 13.49
C GLU A 20 -6.97 13.35 12.95
N ARG A 21 -6.91 12.09 13.30
CA ARG A 21 -5.82 11.22 12.93
C ARG A 21 -5.90 11.03 11.42
N LEU A 22 -4.95 11.57 10.68
CA LEU A 22 -4.86 11.41 9.23
C LEU A 22 -4.14 10.12 8.87
N PRO A 23 -4.51 9.44 7.77
CA PRO A 23 -3.74 8.33 7.27
C PRO A 23 -2.27 8.69 7.08
N ASN A 24 -1.39 7.83 7.52
CA ASN A 24 0.04 8.08 7.50
C ASN A 24 0.65 7.71 6.15
N LYS A 25 1.01 8.71 5.36
CA LYS A 25 1.65 8.52 4.05
C LYS A 25 2.88 7.59 4.11
N LYS A 26 3.69 7.68 5.18
CA LYS A 26 4.88 6.85 5.33
C LYS A 26 4.53 5.39 5.52
N GLU A 27 3.51 5.09 6.34
CA GLU A 27 3.03 3.73 6.57
C GLU A 27 2.46 3.13 5.28
N ILE A 28 1.70 3.90 4.50
CA ILE A 28 1.17 3.45 3.20
C ILE A 28 2.32 3.14 2.22
N ILE A 29 3.36 3.97 2.16
CA ILE A 29 4.53 3.71 1.31
C ILE A 29 5.28 2.46 1.77
N ASN A 30 5.44 2.26 3.08
CA ASN A 30 6.07 1.08 3.64
C ASN A 30 5.24 -0.18 3.34
N PHE A 31 3.92 -0.11 3.53
CA PHE A 31 2.99 -1.18 3.16
C PHE A 31 3.19 -1.62 1.69
N ILE A 32 3.25 -0.68 0.74
CA ILE A 32 3.48 -0.99 -0.68
C ILE A 32 4.82 -1.68 -0.91
N LYS A 33 5.89 -1.21 -0.26
CA LYS A 33 7.22 -1.82 -0.36
C LYS A 33 7.24 -3.24 0.19
N ASP A 34 6.58 -3.45 1.31
CA ASP A 34 6.51 -4.75 1.97
C ASP A 34 5.63 -5.72 1.20
N MET A 35 4.49 -5.27 0.66
CA MET A 35 3.68 -6.07 -0.26
C MET A 35 4.48 -6.54 -1.49
N ARG A 36 5.33 -5.69 -2.05
CA ARG A 36 6.23 -6.08 -3.14
C ARG A 36 7.16 -7.22 -2.74
N SER A 37 7.68 -7.19 -1.51
CA SER A 37 8.56 -8.26 -1.01
C SER A 37 7.83 -9.58 -0.79
N ILE A 38 6.51 -9.55 -0.57
CA ILE A 38 5.66 -10.74 -0.48
C ILE A 38 5.32 -11.28 -1.88
N ILE A 39 5.01 -10.41 -2.82
CA ILE A 39 4.66 -10.79 -4.20
C ILE A 39 5.88 -11.39 -4.91
N PHE A 40 7.07 -10.85 -4.67
CA PHE A 40 8.34 -11.28 -5.27
C PHE A 40 9.42 -11.53 -4.20
N PRO A 41 9.27 -12.55 -3.33
CA PRO A 41 10.12 -12.73 -2.16
C PRO A 41 11.60 -12.96 -2.50
N GLY A 42 11.91 -13.57 -3.65
CA GLY A 42 13.29 -13.81 -4.09
C GLY A 42 14.05 -12.56 -4.54
N TYR A 43 13.35 -11.43 -4.76
CA TYR A 43 13.95 -10.23 -5.37
C TYR A 43 14.01 -9.03 -4.42
N PHE A 44 13.09 -8.92 -3.49
CA PHE A 44 12.95 -7.71 -2.67
C PHE A 44 13.04 -7.95 -1.17
N SER A 45 13.18 -9.20 -0.73
CA SER A 45 13.37 -9.49 0.68
C SER A 45 14.80 -9.17 1.08
N VAL A 46 14.96 -8.37 2.12
CA VAL A 46 16.26 -8.04 2.72
C VAL A 46 16.75 -9.16 3.65
N ASP A 47 15.84 -10.01 4.10
CA ASP A 47 16.10 -11.07 5.07
C ASP A 47 16.51 -12.38 4.39
N SER A 48 17.67 -12.90 4.80
CA SER A 48 18.12 -14.24 4.41
C SER A 48 17.15 -15.36 4.84
N SER A 49 16.30 -15.11 5.83
CA SER A 49 15.25 -16.04 6.28
C SER A 49 14.16 -16.27 5.22
N ALA A 50 13.88 -15.28 4.39
CA ALA A 50 12.90 -15.40 3.30
C ALA A 50 13.33 -16.41 2.22
N SER A 51 14.62 -16.62 2.04
CA SER A 51 15.16 -17.60 1.08
C SER A 51 15.18 -19.03 1.64
N VAL A 52 15.20 -19.18 2.97
CA VAL A 52 15.29 -20.49 3.64
C VAL A 52 13.90 -21.04 3.99
N PHE A 53 12.98 -20.16 4.43
CA PHE A 53 11.62 -20.53 4.85
C PHE A 53 10.61 -19.49 4.32
N PRO A 54 10.35 -19.44 3.01
CA PRO A 54 9.49 -18.41 2.42
C PRO A 54 8.07 -18.43 2.99
N GLU A 55 7.54 -19.59 3.33
CA GLU A 55 6.18 -19.75 3.89
C GLU A 55 6.03 -19.09 5.24
N HIS A 56 6.99 -19.27 6.15
CA HIS A 56 6.99 -18.64 7.46
C HIS A 56 7.20 -17.14 7.39
N TYR A 57 8.09 -16.70 6.50
CA TYR A 57 8.33 -15.28 6.25
C TYR A 57 7.06 -14.58 5.75
N VAL A 58 6.41 -15.15 4.74
CA VAL A 58 5.19 -14.61 4.16
C VAL A 58 4.07 -14.57 5.20
N ALA A 59 3.86 -15.65 5.96
CA ALA A 59 2.80 -15.71 6.98
C ALA A 59 3.00 -14.64 8.08
N TYR A 60 4.23 -14.47 8.57
CA TYR A 60 4.54 -13.46 9.57
C TYR A 60 4.29 -12.04 9.04
N ARG A 61 4.82 -11.73 7.85
CA ARG A 61 4.70 -10.40 7.24
C ARG A 61 3.26 -10.05 6.84
N LEU A 62 2.45 -11.05 6.46
CA LEU A 62 1.05 -10.83 6.09
C LEU A 62 0.23 -10.30 7.25
N ASN A 63 0.46 -10.78 8.49
CA ASN A 63 -0.27 -10.28 9.66
C ASN A 63 0.04 -8.79 9.92
N ASP A 64 1.33 -8.41 9.92
CA ASP A 64 1.74 -7.02 10.13
C ASP A 64 1.15 -6.09 9.06
N LEU A 65 1.11 -6.56 7.80
CA LEU A 65 0.55 -5.81 6.69
C LEU A 65 -0.97 -5.71 6.75
N TYR A 66 -1.62 -6.77 7.21
CA TYR A 66 -3.07 -6.78 7.41
C TYR A 66 -3.46 -5.71 8.43
N ASP A 67 -2.83 -5.71 9.59
CA ASP A 67 -3.09 -4.75 10.66
C ASP A 67 -2.78 -3.32 10.22
N CYS A 68 -1.65 -3.11 9.53
CA CYS A 68 -1.28 -1.81 8.99
C CYS A 68 -2.32 -1.28 8.00
N LEU A 69 -2.76 -2.09 7.03
CA LEU A 69 -3.74 -1.66 6.04
C LEU A 69 -5.09 -1.37 6.69
N GLN A 70 -5.55 -2.24 7.60
CA GLN A 70 -6.80 -2.05 8.32
C GLN A 70 -6.79 -0.75 9.11
N GLU A 71 -5.73 -0.47 9.87
CA GLU A 71 -5.59 0.78 10.62
C GLU A 71 -5.65 2.01 9.71
N GLN A 72 -4.93 2.01 8.59
CA GLN A 72 -4.92 3.17 7.68
C GLN A 72 -6.28 3.41 7.02
N ILE A 73 -7.02 2.34 6.71
CA ILE A 73 -8.38 2.43 6.16
C ILE A 73 -9.35 2.96 7.23
N GLU A 74 -9.30 2.42 8.45
CA GLU A 74 -10.13 2.87 9.57
C GLU A 74 -9.94 4.36 9.85
N ILE A 75 -8.67 4.82 9.93
CA ILE A 75 -8.33 6.23 10.10
C ILE A 75 -8.93 7.09 8.97
N ALA A 76 -8.92 6.60 7.72
CA ALA A 76 -9.48 7.32 6.59
C ALA A 76 -11.00 7.48 6.70
N PHE A 77 -11.73 6.47 7.19
CA PHE A 77 -13.17 6.54 7.42
C PHE A 77 -13.52 7.46 8.59
N LEU A 78 -12.78 7.38 9.70
CA LEU A 78 -12.93 8.26 10.85
C LEU A 78 -12.70 9.74 10.46
N TYR A 79 -11.69 10.00 9.63
CA TYR A 79 -11.44 11.35 9.10
C TYR A 79 -12.60 11.89 8.25
N GLN A 80 -13.37 11.02 7.62
CA GLN A 80 -14.57 11.40 6.86
C GLN A 80 -15.80 11.59 7.74
N GLY A 81 -15.68 11.44 9.06
CA GLY A 81 -16.76 11.61 10.01
C GLY A 81 -17.63 10.36 10.20
N GLU A 82 -17.13 9.20 9.79
CA GLU A 82 -17.87 7.95 10.03
C GLU A 82 -17.80 7.55 11.51
N GLU A 83 -18.84 6.90 11.98
CA GLU A 83 -18.90 6.34 13.33
C GLU A 83 -17.84 5.25 13.51
N GLU A 84 -17.15 5.23 14.66
CA GLU A 84 -16.01 4.36 14.95
C GLU A 84 -16.31 2.88 14.67
N GLN A 85 -17.46 2.39 15.11
CA GLN A 85 -17.86 1.00 14.88
C GLN A 85 -18.00 0.68 13.38
N LYS A 86 -18.61 1.58 12.60
CA LYS A 86 -18.79 1.39 11.16
C LYS A 86 -17.47 1.52 10.40
N ALA A 87 -16.62 2.48 10.79
CA ALA A 87 -15.29 2.66 10.22
C ALA A 87 -14.46 1.38 10.37
N LYS A 88 -14.50 0.75 11.54
CA LYS A 88 -13.82 -0.51 11.81
C LYS A 88 -14.36 -1.66 10.96
N GLU A 89 -15.67 -1.84 10.90
CA GLU A 89 -16.33 -2.89 10.09
C GLU A 89 -16.01 -2.72 8.60
N HIS A 90 -16.01 -1.48 8.10
CA HIS A 90 -15.64 -1.19 6.72
C HIS A 90 -14.16 -1.47 6.45
N ALA A 91 -13.27 -1.08 7.37
CA ALA A 91 -11.85 -1.32 7.25
C ALA A 91 -11.55 -2.83 7.20
N GLU A 92 -12.10 -3.61 8.12
CA GLU A 92 -11.95 -5.06 8.15
C GLU A 92 -12.40 -5.70 6.83
N ARG A 93 -13.60 -5.42 6.37
CA ARG A 93 -14.14 -5.98 5.12
C ARG A 93 -13.30 -5.63 3.89
N ILE A 94 -12.79 -4.39 3.81
CA ILE A 94 -11.97 -3.95 2.69
C ILE A 94 -10.61 -4.64 2.74
N THR A 95 -10.02 -4.73 3.91
CA THR A 95 -8.73 -5.38 4.13
C THR A 95 -8.81 -6.88 3.80
N GLU A 96 -9.80 -7.60 4.31
CA GLU A 96 -10.05 -9.00 3.96
C GLU A 96 -10.16 -9.21 2.46
N ARG A 97 -10.97 -8.39 1.80
CA ARG A 97 -11.17 -8.46 0.35
C ARG A 97 -9.87 -8.19 -0.42
N PHE A 98 -9.08 -7.23 0.03
CA PHE A 98 -7.77 -6.93 -0.58
C PHE A 98 -6.84 -8.15 -0.48
N PHE A 99 -6.65 -8.71 0.71
CA PHE A 99 -5.76 -9.86 0.92
C PHE A 99 -6.26 -11.13 0.23
N ALA A 100 -7.57 -11.34 0.16
CA ALA A 100 -8.16 -12.44 -0.63
C ALA A 100 -7.81 -12.36 -2.13
N ASN A 101 -7.59 -11.16 -2.67
CA ASN A 101 -7.23 -10.95 -4.07
C ASN A 101 -5.72 -10.95 -4.34
N VAL A 102 -4.86 -10.96 -3.32
CA VAL A 102 -3.40 -10.93 -3.50
C VAL A 102 -2.86 -12.06 -4.39
N PRO A 103 -3.33 -13.32 -4.28
CA PRO A 103 -2.89 -14.38 -5.18
C PRO A 103 -3.20 -14.12 -6.66
N GLU A 104 -4.35 -13.53 -6.95
CA GLU A 104 -4.74 -13.19 -8.31
C GLU A 104 -3.92 -12.00 -8.84
N ILE A 105 -3.66 -11.01 -8.01
CA ILE A 105 -2.76 -9.89 -8.33
C ILE A 105 -1.36 -10.45 -8.66
N GLN A 106 -0.82 -11.35 -7.85
CA GLN A 106 0.47 -11.99 -8.11
C GLN A 106 0.47 -12.72 -9.45
N ARG A 107 -0.59 -13.48 -9.74
CA ARG A 107 -0.72 -14.22 -11.01
C ARG A 107 -0.71 -13.27 -12.21
N MET A 108 -1.44 -12.16 -12.15
CA MET A 108 -1.45 -11.16 -13.22
C MET A 108 -0.07 -10.55 -13.41
N LEU A 109 0.60 -10.13 -12.32
CA LEU A 109 1.93 -9.55 -12.37
C LEU A 109 2.98 -10.51 -12.95
N LEU A 110 2.89 -11.80 -12.67
CA LEU A 110 3.76 -12.82 -13.28
C LEU A 110 3.50 -12.98 -14.78
N THR A 111 2.26 -12.82 -15.21
CA THR A 111 1.90 -12.82 -16.65
C THR A 111 2.46 -11.59 -17.35
N ASP A 112 2.33 -10.42 -16.74
CA ASP A 112 2.86 -9.16 -17.27
C ASP A 112 4.39 -9.18 -17.34
N LEU A 113 5.04 -9.78 -16.32
CA LEU A 113 6.48 -10.00 -16.30
C LEU A 113 6.94 -10.87 -17.47
N GLN A 114 6.21 -11.97 -17.74
CA GLN A 114 6.52 -12.84 -18.86
C GLN A 114 6.34 -12.10 -20.19
N ALA A 115 5.22 -11.39 -20.36
CA ALA A 115 4.96 -10.61 -21.56
C ALA A 115 6.02 -9.51 -21.78
N GLY A 116 6.46 -8.84 -20.69
CA GLY A 116 7.53 -7.85 -20.74
C GLY A 116 8.87 -8.45 -21.15
N PHE A 117 9.20 -9.65 -20.66
CA PHE A 117 10.42 -10.35 -21.02
C PHE A 117 10.39 -10.82 -22.51
N ASP A 118 9.27 -11.35 -22.96
CA ASP A 118 9.11 -11.81 -24.34
C ASP A 118 9.08 -10.65 -25.35
N GLY A 119 8.66 -9.47 -24.93
CA GLY A 119 8.53 -8.27 -25.75
C GLY A 119 9.79 -7.40 -25.82
N ASP A 120 10.76 -7.59 -24.95
CA ASP A 120 12.01 -6.80 -24.90
C ASP A 120 13.22 -7.62 -25.37
N PRO A 121 13.68 -7.43 -26.62
CA PRO A 121 14.86 -8.13 -27.14
C PRO A 121 16.16 -7.81 -26.41
N ALA A 122 16.20 -6.72 -25.62
CA ALA A 122 17.37 -6.30 -24.87
C ALA A 122 17.42 -6.94 -23.47
N ALA A 123 16.33 -7.46 -22.97
CA ALA A 123 16.25 -8.07 -21.66
C ALA A 123 17.01 -9.40 -21.62
N LYS A 124 17.99 -9.50 -20.75
CA LYS A 124 18.81 -10.68 -20.57
C LYS A 124 18.21 -11.69 -19.59
N SER A 125 17.35 -11.22 -18.70
CA SER A 125 16.69 -12.05 -17.69
C SER A 125 15.38 -11.44 -17.20
N LYS A 126 14.54 -12.28 -16.58
CA LYS A 126 13.30 -11.80 -15.93
C LYS A 126 13.57 -10.89 -14.73
N GLU A 127 14.72 -11.08 -14.10
CA GLU A 127 15.19 -10.26 -12.98
C GLU A 127 15.36 -8.78 -13.39
N GLU A 128 15.91 -8.54 -14.59
CA GLU A 128 16.02 -7.18 -15.14
C GLU A 128 14.64 -6.55 -15.31
N ILE A 129 13.69 -7.31 -15.86
CA ILE A 129 12.31 -6.84 -16.03
C ILE A 129 11.64 -6.57 -14.67
N ILE A 130 11.83 -7.44 -13.67
CA ILE A 130 11.31 -7.22 -12.31
C ILE A 130 11.84 -5.93 -11.70
N LEU A 131 13.14 -5.65 -11.87
CA LEU A 131 13.73 -4.41 -11.35
C LEU A 131 13.16 -3.17 -12.04
N LEU A 132 12.95 -3.21 -13.35
CA LEU A 132 12.32 -2.14 -14.11
C LEU A 132 10.84 -1.98 -13.78
N LEU A 133 10.09 -3.09 -13.76
CA LEU A 133 8.68 -3.10 -13.39
C LEU A 133 8.46 -2.71 -11.93
N SER A 134 9.40 -3.01 -11.03
CA SER A 134 9.25 -2.64 -9.62
C SER A 134 9.18 -1.13 -9.41
N TRP A 135 9.89 -0.36 -10.21
CA TRP A 135 9.78 1.11 -10.22
C TRP A 135 8.40 1.52 -10.75
N ILE A 136 7.97 0.92 -11.86
CA ILE A 136 6.68 1.20 -12.49
C ILE A 136 5.53 0.72 -11.59
N LEU A 137 5.63 -0.46 -10.98
CA LEU A 137 4.63 -1.00 -10.05
C LEU A 137 4.51 -0.14 -8.78
N CYS A 138 5.63 0.35 -8.22
CA CYS A 138 5.58 1.32 -7.14
C CYS A 138 4.86 2.59 -7.57
N GLN A 139 5.08 3.04 -8.80
CA GLN A 139 4.42 4.20 -9.37
C GLN A 139 2.92 3.94 -9.61
N PHE A 140 2.55 2.79 -10.18
CA PHE A 140 1.16 2.39 -10.44
C PHE A 140 0.41 2.05 -9.14
N MET A 141 1.00 1.27 -8.24
CA MET A 141 0.40 1.00 -6.93
C MET A 141 0.24 2.28 -6.11
N TYR A 142 1.17 3.23 -6.22
CA TYR A 142 1.06 4.54 -5.60
C TYR A 142 -0.08 5.35 -6.24
N ILE A 143 -0.23 5.31 -7.55
CA ILE A 143 -1.32 6.00 -8.29
C ILE A 143 -2.65 5.26 -8.07
N ASP A 144 -2.70 3.95 -8.16
CA ASP A 144 -3.92 3.15 -7.99
C ASP A 144 -4.38 3.09 -6.53
N LEU A 145 -3.49 2.96 -5.55
CA LEU A 145 -3.86 3.09 -4.14
C LEU A 145 -4.27 4.52 -3.80
N HIS A 146 -3.60 5.52 -4.35
CA HIS A 146 -3.94 6.93 -4.09
C HIS A 146 -5.15 7.39 -4.87
N MET A 147 -5.32 6.97 -6.13
CA MET A 147 -6.43 7.38 -6.98
C MET A 147 -7.62 6.41 -6.94
N SER A 148 -7.39 5.11 -6.95
CA SER A 148 -8.48 4.12 -6.86
C SER A 148 -9.01 4.00 -5.45
N PHE A 149 -8.17 4.14 -4.44
CA PHE A 149 -8.60 4.15 -3.04
C PHE A 149 -9.41 5.42 -2.76
N ILE A 150 -8.93 6.59 -3.18
CA ILE A 150 -9.66 7.85 -3.05
C ILE A 150 -10.87 7.90 -3.99
N LEU A 151 -10.76 7.48 -5.25
CA LEU A 151 -11.87 7.51 -6.22
C LEU A 151 -12.89 6.38 -6.00
N ARG A 152 -12.47 5.18 -5.54
CA ARG A 152 -13.41 4.13 -5.12
C ARG A 152 -14.06 4.46 -3.79
N MET A 153 -13.34 5.04 -2.85
CA MET A 153 -13.97 5.63 -1.67
C MET A 153 -14.99 6.68 -2.10
N TYR A 154 -14.64 7.60 -2.99
CA TYR A 154 -15.57 8.63 -3.48
C TYR A 154 -16.78 8.06 -4.25
N ARG A 155 -16.66 6.93 -4.94
CA ARG A 155 -17.77 6.24 -5.62
C ARG A 155 -18.66 5.41 -4.69
N LEU A 156 -18.08 4.79 -3.66
CA LEU A 156 -18.85 4.01 -2.66
C LEU A 156 -19.70 4.89 -1.75
N PHE A 157 -19.42 6.19 -1.68
CA PHE A 157 -20.15 7.15 -0.84
C PHE A 157 -21.16 8.01 -1.60
N ARG A 158 -21.36 7.77 -2.90
CA ARG A 158 -22.32 8.52 -3.72
C ARG A 158 -23.59 7.72 -4.07
N GLU A 159 -23.70 6.48 -3.63
CA GLU A 159 -24.91 5.65 -3.65
C GLU A 159 -25.36 5.33 -2.24
#